data_636aebe95ed5943dd627f1bde4e0ffb0
#
_entry.id   636aebe95ed5943dd627f1bde4e0ffb0
#
_cell.length_a   1.000
_cell.length_b   1.000
_cell.length_c   1.000
_cell.angle_alpha   90.00
_cell.angle_beta   90.00
_cell.angle_gamma   90.00
#
_symmetry.space_group_name_H-M   'P 1'
#
loop_
_entity.id
_entity.type
_entity.pdbx_description
1 polymer ?
#
loop_
_entity_poly.entity_id
_entity_poly.type
_entity_poly.pdbx_seq_one_letter_code
_entity_poly.pdbx_strand_id
1 'polypeptide(L)'
;MREQDKLTILCDLIALNTVADNETSVAIYLQDLLRKNGIDAQLVTDDNTKRANLVAEIGDGQGPVLAFAGHADTVHEGDLTTWSTDPFTLVEQDGRLYGRGTTDMKGGLAEYVIAMIELHEQAVPLHGTLRLLVTVDEEKTEAGARLLAERGYADDIDAMVIAEPTGVALPDITDYFQSGGAVIDEATLTDLQAAIETATAPEQHFIFHAHKGFLAYEVTATGKAAHSSMPKLGVNAIDHLVTYYLAEKAFYDALPEVSPVLDRTLYGPDVIRGGQQQNSVPDSATLTVLTRIIPELPPKELIARLEQLVADVNATDETMQLALHVSAYDDAVVTPKDSQLIQLIQRLVPDYLPEPLAAPAIAVSLGTDASQFIKANPSLELAVIGPGNATAHKADE
;
A
#
# COMPACT_ATOMS: atom_id res chain seq x y z
N MET A 1 -19.37 7.06 -22.49
CA MET A 1 -18.62 8.34 -22.56
C MET A 1 -17.74 8.42 -23.82
N ARG A 2 -17.34 9.63 -24.30
CA ARG A 2 -16.32 9.77 -25.37
C ARG A 2 -14.93 9.64 -24.77
N GLU A 3 -13.93 9.18 -25.55
CA GLU A 3 -12.54 9.05 -25.08
C GLU A 3 -11.98 10.36 -24.52
N GLN A 4 -12.26 11.50 -25.18
CA GLN A 4 -11.83 12.81 -24.70
C GLN A 4 -12.42 13.18 -23.31
N ASP A 5 -13.65 12.72 -23.00
CA ASP A 5 -14.28 12.97 -21.70
C ASP A 5 -13.62 12.11 -20.62
N LYS A 6 -13.26 10.86 -20.94
CA LYS A 6 -12.52 9.95 -20.06
C LYS A 6 -11.13 10.52 -19.71
N LEU A 7 -10.39 10.94 -20.73
CA LEU A 7 -9.08 11.55 -20.52
C LEU A 7 -9.17 12.85 -19.70
N THR A 8 -10.25 13.63 -19.87
CA THR A 8 -10.49 14.83 -19.07
C THR A 8 -10.62 14.51 -17.58
N ILE A 9 -11.28 13.41 -17.22
CA ILE A 9 -11.39 12.99 -15.81
C ILE A 9 -10.00 12.76 -15.20
N LEU A 10 -9.14 12.03 -15.89
CA LEU A 10 -7.78 11.80 -15.41
C LEU A 10 -6.96 13.09 -15.37
N CYS A 11 -7.07 13.98 -16.39
CA CYS A 11 -6.42 15.29 -16.38
C CYS A 11 -6.81 16.10 -15.12
N ASP A 12 -8.10 16.16 -14.82
CA ASP A 12 -8.61 16.90 -13.67
C ASP A 12 -8.11 16.29 -12.34
N LEU A 13 -8.08 14.95 -12.23
CA LEU A 13 -7.57 14.26 -11.04
C LEU A 13 -6.07 14.52 -10.83
N ILE A 14 -5.27 14.49 -11.89
CA ILE A 14 -3.82 14.78 -11.79
C ILE A 14 -3.57 16.25 -11.42
N ALA A 15 -4.37 17.17 -11.97
CA ALA A 15 -4.25 18.60 -11.65
C ALA A 15 -4.62 18.95 -10.20
N LEU A 16 -5.41 18.10 -9.54
CA LEU A 16 -5.70 18.25 -8.12
C LEU A 16 -4.51 17.71 -7.32
N ASN A 17 -3.61 18.59 -6.89
CA ASN A 17 -2.48 18.19 -6.04
C ASN A 17 -2.99 17.75 -4.66
N THR A 18 -2.82 16.46 -4.37
CA THR A 18 -3.24 15.80 -3.11
C THR A 18 -2.08 15.34 -2.24
N VAL A 19 -0.91 15.87 -2.48
CA VAL A 19 0.21 15.80 -1.54
C VAL A 19 -0.16 16.60 -0.29
N ALA A 20 0.08 16.03 0.89
CA ALA A 20 -0.13 16.71 2.17
C ALA A 20 -1.57 17.23 2.43
N ASP A 21 -2.53 16.29 2.47
CA ASP A 21 -3.86 16.47 3.10
C ASP A 21 -4.90 17.27 2.29
N ASN A 22 -4.83 17.27 0.95
CA ASN A 22 -5.81 17.96 0.08
C ASN A 22 -6.78 17.02 -0.66
N GLU A 23 -6.90 15.77 -0.25
CA GLU A 23 -7.71 14.72 -0.93
C GLU A 23 -9.20 15.05 -0.96
N THR A 24 -9.68 15.84 -0.02
CA THR A 24 -11.06 16.33 -0.01
C THR A 24 -11.42 17.03 -1.32
N SER A 25 -10.46 17.66 -2.00
CA SER A 25 -10.69 18.28 -3.31
C SER A 25 -11.05 17.25 -4.38
N VAL A 26 -10.41 16.07 -4.37
CA VAL A 26 -10.74 14.95 -5.24
C VAL A 26 -12.11 14.38 -4.91
N ALA A 27 -12.40 14.16 -3.62
CA ALA A 27 -13.70 13.64 -3.20
C ALA A 27 -14.86 14.56 -3.61
N ILE A 28 -14.69 15.88 -3.51
CA ILE A 28 -15.70 16.87 -3.96
C ILE A 28 -15.82 16.85 -5.48
N TYR A 29 -14.72 16.85 -6.21
CA TYR A 29 -14.72 16.77 -7.67
C TYR A 29 -15.47 15.51 -8.17
N LEU A 30 -15.17 14.37 -7.61
CA LEU A 30 -15.82 13.12 -7.97
C LEU A 30 -17.30 13.08 -7.56
N GLN A 31 -17.65 13.65 -6.42
CA GLN A 31 -19.04 13.78 -6.00
C GLN A 31 -19.85 14.59 -7.01
N ASP A 32 -19.32 15.74 -7.45
CA ASP A 32 -19.98 16.60 -8.42
C ASP A 32 -20.08 15.92 -9.79
N LEU A 33 -19.01 15.22 -10.21
CA LEU A 33 -18.98 14.47 -11.47
C LEU A 33 -20.02 13.35 -11.49
N LEU A 34 -20.09 12.52 -10.43
CA LEU A 34 -21.04 11.41 -10.30
C LEU A 34 -22.49 11.94 -10.26
N ARG A 35 -22.76 12.97 -9.48
CA ARG A 35 -24.09 13.59 -9.40
C ARG A 35 -24.54 14.21 -10.73
N LYS A 36 -23.63 14.80 -11.48
CA LYS A 36 -23.91 15.31 -12.84
C LYS A 36 -24.34 14.19 -13.80
N ASN A 37 -23.85 12.97 -13.57
CA ASN A 37 -24.21 11.78 -14.33
C ASN A 37 -25.34 10.96 -13.68
N GLY A 38 -26.07 11.52 -12.69
CA GLY A 38 -27.24 10.89 -12.09
C GLY A 38 -26.94 9.85 -11.02
N ILE A 39 -25.69 9.74 -10.56
CA ILE A 39 -25.25 8.82 -9.52
C ILE A 39 -25.12 9.59 -8.21
N ASP A 40 -25.83 9.14 -7.16
CA ASP A 40 -25.67 9.74 -5.83
C ASP A 40 -24.36 9.35 -5.20
N ALA A 41 -23.68 10.31 -4.59
CA ALA A 41 -22.39 10.12 -3.97
C ALA A 41 -22.30 10.87 -2.64
N GLN A 42 -21.81 10.19 -1.62
CA GLN A 42 -21.73 10.67 -0.24
C GLN A 42 -20.28 10.93 0.16
N LEU A 43 -20.04 12.08 0.80
CA LEU A 43 -18.78 12.33 1.50
C LEU A 43 -18.84 11.77 2.92
N VAL A 44 -17.83 11.00 3.29
CA VAL A 44 -17.66 10.44 4.62
C VAL A 44 -16.47 11.12 5.28
N THR A 45 -16.77 12.17 6.06
CA THR A 45 -15.77 13.08 6.63
C THR A 45 -15.28 12.57 7.98
N ASP A 46 -13.98 12.62 8.21
CA ASP A 46 -13.39 12.49 9.54
C ASP A 46 -13.62 13.77 10.35
N ASP A 47 -14.17 13.61 11.55
CA ASP A 47 -14.55 14.73 12.40
C ASP A 47 -13.35 15.53 12.95
N ASN A 48 -12.18 14.92 13.06
CA ASN A 48 -10.96 15.51 13.59
C ASN A 48 -10.15 16.21 12.51
N THR A 49 -9.86 15.50 11.40
CA THR A 49 -9.00 16.00 10.31
C THR A 49 -9.74 16.79 9.26
N LYS A 50 -11.07 16.62 9.17
CA LYS A 50 -11.94 17.19 8.11
C LYS A 50 -11.63 16.65 6.71
N ARG A 51 -10.80 15.62 6.59
CA ARG A 51 -10.56 14.91 5.34
C ARG A 51 -11.78 14.04 5.01
N ALA A 52 -12.12 13.93 3.76
CA ALA A 52 -13.35 13.27 3.32
C ALA A 52 -13.05 12.15 2.32
N ASN A 53 -13.47 10.93 2.66
CA ASN A 53 -13.67 9.84 1.72
C ASN A 53 -14.92 10.10 0.86
N LEU A 54 -15.07 9.33 -0.25
CA LEU A 54 -16.31 9.31 -1.02
C LEU A 54 -16.83 7.90 -1.15
N VAL A 55 -18.16 7.75 -1.04
CA VAL A 55 -18.88 6.50 -1.29
C VAL A 55 -19.96 6.76 -2.32
N ALA A 56 -20.05 5.92 -3.34
CA ALA A 56 -21.13 5.93 -4.32
C ALA A 56 -21.59 4.50 -4.64
N GLU A 57 -22.86 4.35 -5.00
CA GLU A 57 -23.42 3.05 -5.34
C GLU A 57 -24.32 3.13 -6.57
N ILE A 58 -24.29 2.06 -7.38
CA ILE A 58 -25.25 1.78 -8.43
C ILE A 58 -25.70 0.33 -8.37
N GLY A 59 -26.87 0.01 -8.89
CA GLY A 59 -27.43 -1.33 -8.90
C GLY A 59 -28.85 -1.36 -8.34
N ASP A 60 -29.38 -2.58 -8.15
CA ASP A 60 -30.76 -2.77 -7.64
C ASP A 60 -30.83 -2.93 -6.11
N GLY A 61 -29.69 -2.96 -5.45
CA GLY A 61 -29.59 -3.15 -4.00
C GLY A 61 -29.96 -4.56 -3.52
N GLN A 62 -30.08 -5.52 -4.43
CA GLN A 62 -30.42 -6.91 -4.13
C GLN A 62 -29.30 -7.84 -4.56
N GLY A 63 -28.89 -8.77 -3.70
CA GLY A 63 -27.81 -9.71 -4.04
C GLY A 63 -26.41 -9.22 -3.63
N PRO A 64 -25.33 -9.69 -4.30
CA PRO A 64 -23.98 -9.43 -3.88
C PRO A 64 -23.55 -7.98 -4.05
N VAL A 65 -22.59 -7.57 -3.23
CA VAL A 65 -21.93 -6.26 -3.29
C VAL A 65 -20.50 -6.44 -3.81
N LEU A 66 -20.24 -5.88 -4.99
CA LEU A 66 -18.88 -5.72 -5.52
C LEU A 66 -18.39 -4.31 -5.21
N ALA A 67 -17.24 -4.18 -4.58
CA ALA A 67 -16.63 -2.89 -4.34
C ALA A 67 -15.46 -2.64 -5.29
N PHE A 68 -15.35 -1.40 -5.77
CA PHE A 68 -14.16 -0.80 -6.35
C PHE A 68 -13.58 0.16 -5.31
N ALA A 69 -12.33 -0.03 -4.94
CA ALA A 69 -11.67 0.84 -3.97
C ALA A 69 -10.37 1.43 -4.52
N GLY A 70 -10.09 2.67 -4.12
CA GLY A 70 -8.86 3.33 -4.48
C GLY A 70 -8.66 4.63 -3.72
N HIS A 71 -7.39 5.02 -3.52
CA HIS A 71 -7.04 6.21 -2.77
C HIS A 71 -6.92 7.47 -3.64
N ALA A 72 -7.16 8.61 -3.03
CA ALA A 72 -7.12 9.93 -3.67
C ALA A 72 -5.82 10.70 -3.42
N ASP A 73 -5.06 10.32 -2.40
CA ASP A 73 -3.77 10.92 -2.08
C ASP A 73 -2.66 10.45 -3.02
N THR A 74 -1.55 11.14 -2.96
CA THR A 74 -0.32 10.79 -3.66
C THR A 74 0.87 11.13 -2.78
N VAL A 75 1.97 10.41 -2.95
CA VAL A 75 3.25 10.79 -2.32
C VAL A 75 3.76 12.12 -2.86
N HIS A 76 4.70 12.70 -2.13
CA HIS A 76 5.39 13.91 -2.56
C HIS A 76 6.09 13.71 -3.91
N GLU A 77 6.08 14.73 -4.76
CA GLU A 77 6.70 14.71 -6.09
C GLU A 77 8.22 14.55 -6.05
N GLY A 78 8.85 14.80 -4.90
CA GLY A 78 10.30 14.71 -4.74
C GLY A 78 11.03 15.91 -5.34
N ASP A 79 12.22 15.69 -5.91
CA ASP A 79 13.02 16.72 -6.55
C ASP A 79 12.48 17.03 -7.95
N LEU A 80 11.86 18.19 -8.12
CA LEU A 80 11.30 18.64 -9.39
C LEU A 80 12.32 18.69 -10.54
N THR A 81 13.62 18.74 -10.25
CA THR A 81 14.66 18.72 -11.30
C THR A 81 14.83 17.35 -11.96
N THR A 82 14.26 16.32 -11.38
CA THR A 82 14.25 14.95 -11.93
C THR A 82 13.06 14.65 -12.83
N TRP A 83 12.05 15.53 -12.84
CA TRP A 83 10.87 15.39 -13.71
C TRP A 83 11.12 15.97 -15.10
N SER A 84 10.71 15.26 -16.15
CA SER A 84 10.73 15.74 -17.53
C SER A 84 9.60 16.73 -17.81
N THR A 85 8.50 16.65 -17.05
CA THR A 85 7.30 17.49 -17.18
C THR A 85 6.84 17.95 -15.79
N ASP A 86 5.85 18.85 -15.73
CA ASP A 86 5.21 19.21 -14.46
C ASP A 86 4.44 17.99 -13.90
N PRO A 87 4.72 17.51 -12.68
CA PRO A 87 4.07 16.33 -12.09
C PRO A 87 2.55 16.46 -11.94
N PHE A 88 2.00 17.67 -11.88
CA PHE A 88 0.57 17.91 -11.72
C PHE A 88 -0.11 18.34 -13.04
N THR A 89 0.54 18.09 -14.16
CA THR A 89 -0.01 18.29 -15.50
C THR A 89 0.08 17.00 -16.28
N LEU A 90 -1.06 16.36 -16.60
CA LEU A 90 -1.07 15.13 -17.37
C LEU A 90 -0.47 15.35 -18.76
N VAL A 91 0.54 14.58 -19.12
CA VAL A 91 1.21 14.63 -20.41
C VAL A 91 1.10 13.27 -21.11
N GLU A 92 0.65 13.28 -22.36
CA GLU A 92 0.69 12.10 -23.21
C GLU A 92 1.96 12.15 -24.09
N GLN A 93 2.76 11.09 -23.99
CA GLN A 93 3.97 10.92 -24.80
C GLN A 93 4.18 9.44 -25.14
N ASP A 94 4.41 9.16 -26.42
CA ASP A 94 4.68 7.80 -26.94
C ASP A 94 3.62 6.76 -26.53
N GLY A 95 2.35 7.19 -26.44
CA GLY A 95 1.21 6.35 -26.06
C GLY A 95 1.12 6.02 -24.58
N ARG A 96 1.85 6.75 -23.73
CA ARG A 96 1.80 6.69 -22.26
C ARG A 96 1.36 8.03 -21.68
N LEU A 97 0.76 7.96 -20.50
CA LEU A 97 0.32 9.11 -19.73
C LEU A 97 1.24 9.30 -18.52
N TYR A 98 1.76 10.50 -18.35
CA TYR A 98 2.71 10.85 -17.30
C TYR A 98 2.15 11.92 -16.38
N GLY A 99 2.40 11.78 -15.08
CA GLY A 99 2.02 12.72 -14.02
C GLY A 99 1.92 12.04 -12.67
N ARG A 100 2.13 12.76 -11.55
CA ARG A 100 2.04 12.19 -10.21
C ARG A 100 0.64 11.64 -9.95
N GLY A 101 0.55 10.32 -9.69
CA GLY A 101 -0.69 9.60 -9.48
C GLY A 101 -1.28 8.94 -10.73
N THR A 102 -0.64 9.04 -11.91
CA THR A 102 -1.10 8.29 -13.09
C THR A 102 -0.98 6.79 -12.86
N THR A 103 0.05 6.36 -12.16
CA THR A 103 0.27 4.98 -11.72
C THR A 103 -0.36 4.74 -10.35
N ASP A 104 -0.05 5.57 -9.35
CA ASP A 104 -0.38 5.34 -7.94
C ASP A 104 -1.21 6.49 -7.37
N MET A 105 -2.56 6.33 -7.27
CA MET A 105 -3.38 5.38 -8.04
C MET A 105 -4.59 6.10 -8.71
N LYS A 106 -4.45 7.41 -9.02
CA LYS A 106 -5.54 8.19 -9.64
C LYS A 106 -5.91 7.68 -11.05
N GLY A 107 -4.96 7.00 -11.74
CA GLY A 107 -5.24 6.29 -12.99
C GLY A 107 -6.31 5.22 -12.80
N GLY A 108 -6.09 4.30 -11.89
CA GLY A 108 -7.05 3.25 -11.53
C GLY A 108 -8.35 3.80 -10.97
N LEU A 109 -8.26 4.84 -10.14
CA LEU A 109 -9.45 5.54 -9.62
C LEU A 109 -10.29 6.17 -10.74
N ALA A 110 -9.66 6.78 -11.75
CA ALA A 110 -10.35 7.33 -12.92
C ALA A 110 -11.10 6.24 -13.69
N GLU A 111 -10.47 5.08 -13.89
CA GLU A 111 -11.08 3.94 -14.58
C GLU A 111 -12.33 3.42 -13.85
N TYR A 112 -12.29 3.32 -12.53
CA TYR A 112 -13.46 2.90 -11.74
C TYR A 112 -14.62 3.90 -11.85
N VAL A 113 -14.33 5.18 -11.77
CA VAL A 113 -15.34 6.24 -11.93
C VAL A 113 -15.94 6.21 -13.34
N ILE A 114 -15.11 6.07 -14.36
CA ILE A 114 -15.55 5.95 -15.76
C ILE A 114 -16.44 4.72 -15.95
N ALA A 115 -16.00 3.56 -15.45
CA ALA A 115 -16.76 2.32 -15.55
C ALA A 115 -18.13 2.44 -14.87
N MET A 116 -18.19 3.02 -13.67
CA MET A 116 -19.44 3.24 -12.94
C MET A 116 -20.39 4.16 -13.72
N ILE A 117 -19.89 5.25 -14.28
CA ILE A 117 -20.69 6.19 -15.10
C ILE A 117 -21.19 5.48 -16.38
N GLU A 118 -20.35 4.74 -17.08
CA GLU A 118 -20.75 4.06 -18.32
C GLU A 118 -21.80 2.97 -18.06
N LEU A 119 -21.67 2.18 -16.99
CA LEU A 119 -22.65 1.19 -16.60
C LEU A 119 -24.00 1.84 -16.29
N HIS A 120 -23.99 2.96 -15.59
CA HIS A 120 -25.20 3.72 -15.25
C HIS A 120 -25.85 4.35 -16.49
N GLU A 121 -25.07 5.05 -17.35
CA GLU A 121 -25.57 5.66 -18.61
C GLU A 121 -26.19 4.63 -19.56
N GLN A 122 -25.58 3.45 -19.68
CA GLN A 122 -26.05 2.39 -20.54
C GLN A 122 -27.20 1.59 -19.91
N ALA A 123 -27.62 1.92 -18.70
CA ALA A 123 -28.64 1.20 -17.92
C ALA A 123 -28.40 -0.33 -17.89
N VAL A 124 -27.14 -0.72 -17.72
CA VAL A 124 -26.77 -2.14 -17.61
C VAL A 124 -27.47 -2.74 -16.41
N PRO A 125 -28.25 -3.84 -16.57
CA PRO A 125 -28.90 -4.48 -15.44
C PRO A 125 -27.86 -5.06 -14.49
N LEU A 126 -27.75 -4.50 -13.29
CA LEU A 126 -26.89 -5.02 -12.23
C LEU A 126 -27.76 -5.79 -11.24
N HIS A 127 -27.44 -7.07 -11.04
CA HIS A 127 -28.09 -7.92 -10.02
C HIS A 127 -27.25 -7.90 -8.75
N GLY A 128 -27.38 -6.83 -7.97
CA GLY A 128 -26.57 -6.54 -6.82
C GLY A 128 -26.20 -5.06 -6.75
N THR A 129 -25.13 -4.76 -6.02
CA THR A 129 -24.60 -3.41 -5.85
C THR A 129 -23.17 -3.34 -6.35
N LEU A 130 -22.85 -2.31 -7.15
CA LEU A 130 -21.49 -1.86 -7.37
C LEU A 130 -21.23 -0.65 -6.50
N ARG A 131 -20.32 -0.77 -5.55
CA ARG A 131 -19.92 0.28 -4.59
C ARG A 131 -18.55 0.82 -4.95
N LEU A 132 -18.43 2.14 -5.05
CA LEU A 132 -17.15 2.85 -5.17
C LEU A 132 -16.76 3.40 -3.80
N LEU A 133 -15.54 3.08 -3.36
CA LEU A 133 -14.92 3.59 -2.14
C LEU A 133 -13.67 4.39 -2.53
N VAL A 134 -13.70 5.71 -2.33
CA VAL A 134 -12.53 6.56 -2.54
C VAL A 134 -11.98 6.95 -1.17
N THR A 135 -10.76 6.57 -0.90
CA THR A 135 -10.11 6.72 0.40
C THR A 135 -9.12 7.88 0.43
N VAL A 136 -8.74 8.28 1.61
CA VAL A 136 -7.71 9.29 1.89
C VAL A 136 -6.64 8.71 2.80
N ASP A 137 -5.40 9.20 2.69
CA ASP A 137 -4.28 8.88 3.58
C ASP A 137 -3.78 7.42 3.48
N GLU A 138 -3.93 6.78 2.33
CA GLU A 138 -3.42 5.43 2.11
C GLU A 138 -1.90 5.40 2.25
N GLU A 139 -1.23 6.34 1.59
CA GLU A 139 0.23 6.49 1.49
C GLU A 139 0.96 6.70 2.85
N LYS A 140 0.19 6.87 3.94
CA LYS A 140 0.76 7.12 5.27
C LYS A 140 0.18 6.23 6.36
N THR A 141 -1.14 6.24 6.54
CA THR A 141 -1.77 5.64 7.73
C THR A 141 -3.05 4.87 7.46
N GLU A 142 -3.50 4.79 6.19
CA GLU A 142 -4.75 4.15 5.77
C GLU A 142 -5.98 4.66 6.57
N ALA A 143 -5.93 5.92 7.03
CA ALA A 143 -6.95 6.47 7.92
C ALA A 143 -8.33 6.54 7.25
N GLY A 144 -8.38 6.77 5.94
CA GLY A 144 -9.62 6.79 5.17
C GLY A 144 -10.30 5.43 5.11
N ALA A 145 -9.56 4.40 4.73
CA ALA A 145 -10.08 3.03 4.69
C ALA A 145 -10.53 2.56 6.08
N ARG A 146 -9.76 2.84 7.12
CA ARG A 146 -10.14 2.56 8.50
C ARG A 146 -11.45 3.24 8.90
N LEU A 147 -11.62 4.52 8.57
CA LEU A 147 -12.86 5.25 8.85
C LEU A 147 -14.07 4.62 8.14
N LEU A 148 -13.93 4.22 6.87
CA LEU A 148 -14.99 3.55 6.11
C LEU A 148 -15.32 2.20 6.73
N ALA A 149 -14.31 1.41 7.10
CA ALA A 149 -14.46 0.12 7.78
C ALA A 149 -15.18 0.28 9.14
N GLU A 150 -14.75 1.21 9.99
CA GLU A 150 -15.36 1.50 11.28
C GLU A 150 -16.82 1.99 11.17
N ARG A 151 -17.17 2.61 10.05
CA ARG A 151 -18.54 3.06 9.77
C ARG A 151 -19.42 2.01 9.07
N GLY A 152 -18.90 0.78 8.88
CA GLY A 152 -19.65 -0.35 8.35
C GLY A 152 -19.78 -0.38 6.83
N TYR A 153 -19.03 0.44 6.09
CA TYR A 153 -19.08 0.43 4.62
C TYR A 153 -18.46 -0.81 3.99
N ALA A 154 -17.74 -1.62 4.76
CA ALA A 154 -17.15 -2.88 4.30
C ALA A 154 -17.92 -4.13 4.74
N ASP A 155 -18.88 -4.02 5.66
CA ASP A 155 -19.47 -5.17 6.37
C ASP A 155 -20.25 -6.12 5.45
N ASP A 156 -20.84 -5.61 4.38
CA ASP A 156 -21.72 -6.34 3.44
C ASP A 156 -21.06 -6.57 2.06
N ILE A 157 -19.78 -6.26 1.91
CA ILE A 157 -19.06 -6.46 0.63
C ILE A 157 -18.70 -7.93 0.48
N ASP A 158 -19.11 -8.54 -0.64
CA ASP A 158 -18.74 -9.92 -0.97
C ASP A 158 -17.37 -10.00 -1.67
N ALA A 159 -17.10 -9.03 -2.56
CA ALA A 159 -15.84 -8.98 -3.32
C ALA A 159 -15.38 -7.53 -3.51
N MET A 160 -14.07 -7.32 -3.51
CA MET A 160 -13.44 -6.00 -3.70
C MET A 160 -12.27 -6.08 -4.67
N VAL A 161 -12.20 -5.11 -5.57
CA VAL A 161 -11.01 -4.89 -6.41
C VAL A 161 -10.43 -3.53 -6.09
N ILE A 162 -9.12 -3.50 -5.80
CA ILE A 162 -8.34 -2.28 -5.57
C ILE A 162 -7.47 -2.04 -6.79
N ALA A 163 -7.48 -0.83 -7.35
CA ALA A 163 -6.81 -0.52 -8.61
C ALA A 163 -5.38 0.02 -8.43
N GLU A 164 -4.63 -0.54 -7.48
CA GLU A 164 -3.20 -0.26 -7.36
C GLU A 164 -2.42 -0.74 -8.60
N PRO A 165 -1.28 -0.14 -8.92
CA PRO A 165 -0.48 -0.52 -10.08
C PRO A 165 0.09 -1.92 -9.95
N THR A 166 -0.18 -2.78 -10.92
CA THR A 166 0.27 -4.18 -10.87
C THR A 166 1.09 -4.61 -12.08
N GLY A 167 1.40 -3.67 -12.99
CA GLY A 167 2.20 -3.94 -14.16
C GLY A 167 3.69 -4.03 -13.84
N VAL A 168 4.37 -4.93 -14.54
CA VAL A 168 5.84 -5.03 -14.54
C VAL A 168 6.32 -5.10 -15.97
N ALA A 169 7.26 -4.23 -16.34
CA ALA A 169 7.86 -4.26 -17.68
C ALA A 169 8.55 -5.61 -17.91
N LEU A 170 8.33 -6.21 -19.09
CA LEU A 170 8.84 -7.56 -19.36
C LEU A 170 10.35 -7.72 -19.16
N PRO A 171 11.22 -6.75 -19.50
CA PRO A 171 12.64 -6.84 -19.22
C PRO A 171 12.97 -6.90 -17.72
N ASP A 172 12.12 -6.35 -16.86
CA ASP A 172 12.36 -6.20 -15.43
C ASP A 172 11.77 -7.35 -14.59
N ILE A 173 11.04 -8.28 -15.20
CA ILE A 173 10.33 -9.38 -14.52
C ILE A 173 11.27 -10.18 -13.61
N THR A 174 12.45 -10.56 -14.11
CA THR A 174 13.39 -11.37 -13.33
C THR A 174 13.89 -10.62 -12.11
N ASP A 175 14.27 -9.36 -12.27
CA ASP A 175 14.77 -8.50 -11.19
C ASP A 175 13.67 -8.21 -10.17
N TYR A 176 12.43 -8.01 -10.63
CA TYR A 176 11.26 -7.78 -9.80
C TYR A 176 11.06 -8.93 -8.79
N PHE A 177 11.06 -10.19 -9.25
CA PHE A 177 10.91 -11.35 -8.37
C PHE A 177 12.16 -11.65 -7.53
N GLN A 178 13.36 -11.31 -8.01
CA GLN A 178 14.59 -11.45 -7.24
C GLN A 178 14.78 -10.38 -6.16
N SER A 179 14.07 -9.26 -6.26
CA SER A 179 14.14 -8.17 -5.26
C SER A 179 13.61 -8.55 -3.87
N GLY A 180 12.80 -9.63 -3.77
CA GLY A 180 12.09 -10.02 -2.56
C GLY A 180 10.79 -9.22 -2.33
N GLY A 181 10.44 -8.33 -3.26
CA GLY A 181 9.20 -7.55 -3.20
C GLY A 181 7.94 -8.34 -3.54
N ALA A 182 8.10 -9.48 -4.25
CA ALA A 182 6.99 -10.34 -4.64
C ALA A 182 7.35 -11.83 -4.56
N VAL A 183 6.33 -12.66 -4.40
CA VAL A 183 6.43 -14.13 -4.34
C VAL A 183 5.56 -14.73 -5.44
N ILE A 184 6.18 -15.54 -6.29
CA ILE A 184 5.53 -16.31 -7.36
C ILE A 184 5.95 -17.78 -7.25
N ASP A 185 5.07 -18.70 -7.60
CA ASP A 185 5.45 -20.10 -7.65
C ASP A 185 6.33 -20.41 -8.88
N GLU A 186 7.22 -21.40 -8.74
CA GLU A 186 8.23 -21.73 -9.75
C GLU A 186 7.63 -22.13 -11.10
N ALA A 187 6.48 -22.80 -11.11
CA ALA A 187 5.81 -23.21 -12.34
C ALA A 187 5.30 -21.98 -13.10
N THR A 188 4.59 -21.08 -12.43
CA THR A 188 4.08 -19.83 -13.02
C THR A 188 5.23 -18.94 -13.52
N LEU A 189 6.34 -18.84 -12.77
CA LEU A 189 7.51 -18.08 -13.23
C LEU A 189 8.15 -18.70 -14.49
N THR A 190 8.24 -20.02 -14.56
CA THR A 190 8.75 -20.73 -15.73
C THR A 190 7.88 -20.49 -16.95
N ASP A 191 6.56 -20.61 -16.80
CA ASP A 191 5.60 -20.35 -17.88
C ASP A 191 5.68 -18.90 -18.36
N LEU A 192 5.80 -17.94 -17.43
CA LEU A 192 5.96 -16.52 -17.74
C LEU A 192 7.24 -16.25 -18.53
N GLN A 193 8.38 -16.79 -18.09
CA GLN A 193 9.67 -16.64 -18.77
C GLN A 193 9.62 -17.20 -20.21
N ALA A 194 8.97 -18.35 -20.42
CA ALA A 194 8.78 -18.92 -21.74
C ALA A 194 7.85 -18.06 -22.61
N ALA A 195 6.78 -17.49 -22.04
CA ALA A 195 5.83 -16.65 -22.77
C ALA A 195 6.43 -15.30 -23.18
N ILE A 196 7.29 -14.72 -22.36
CA ILE A 196 7.99 -13.44 -22.63
C ILE A 196 8.83 -13.51 -23.91
N GLU A 197 9.44 -14.66 -24.25
CA GLU A 197 10.30 -14.79 -25.46
C GLU A 197 9.58 -14.45 -26.75
N THR A 198 8.25 -14.60 -26.78
CA THR A 198 7.42 -14.37 -28.00
C THR A 198 6.42 -13.22 -27.81
N ALA A 199 6.40 -12.58 -26.66
CA ALA A 199 5.45 -11.53 -26.35
C ALA A 199 5.70 -10.25 -27.15
N THR A 200 4.60 -9.57 -27.49
CA THR A 200 4.63 -8.24 -28.12
C THR A 200 4.16 -7.14 -27.16
N ALA A 201 3.55 -7.53 -26.02
CA ALA A 201 3.18 -6.60 -24.97
C ALA A 201 4.43 -6.00 -24.33
N PRO A 202 4.39 -4.76 -23.86
CA PRO A 202 5.53 -4.13 -23.17
C PRO A 202 5.68 -4.60 -21.70
N GLU A 203 4.58 -5.08 -21.10
CA GLU A 203 4.50 -5.39 -19.67
C GLU A 203 3.54 -6.56 -19.39
N GLN A 204 3.58 -7.07 -18.18
CA GLN A 204 2.69 -8.08 -17.62
C GLN A 204 2.05 -7.52 -16.36
N HIS A 205 0.71 -7.49 -16.30
CA HIS A 205 -0.03 -7.23 -15.06
C HIS A 205 -0.23 -8.51 -14.26
N PHE A 206 -0.27 -8.34 -12.94
CA PHE A 206 -0.49 -9.42 -11.98
C PHE A 206 -1.73 -9.13 -11.14
N ILE A 207 -2.32 -10.17 -10.57
CA ILE A 207 -3.29 -10.00 -9.49
C ILE A 207 -2.54 -10.18 -8.18
N PHE A 208 -2.45 -9.11 -7.36
CA PHE A 208 -1.97 -9.29 -6.00
C PHE A 208 -3.10 -9.87 -5.17
N HIS A 209 -3.01 -11.16 -4.87
CA HIS A 209 -4.00 -11.89 -4.08
C HIS A 209 -3.65 -11.91 -2.59
N ALA A 210 -2.43 -11.53 -2.25
CA ALA A 210 -1.94 -11.45 -0.89
C ALA A 210 -0.88 -10.37 -0.78
N HIS A 211 -0.87 -9.66 0.35
CA HIS A 211 0.20 -8.74 0.69
C HIS A 211 0.57 -8.82 2.17
N LYS A 212 1.81 -8.43 2.49
CA LYS A 212 2.26 -8.37 3.88
C LYS A 212 1.56 -7.27 4.63
N GLY A 213 1.40 -7.46 5.93
CA GLY A 213 1.13 -6.37 6.85
C GLY A 213 2.40 -5.60 7.19
N PHE A 214 2.29 -4.67 8.12
CA PHE A 214 3.44 -3.93 8.61
C PHE A 214 3.40 -3.70 10.11
N LEU A 215 4.58 -3.41 10.67
CA LEU A 215 4.76 -2.94 12.04
C LEU A 215 5.82 -1.84 12.02
N ALA A 216 5.42 -0.63 12.36
CA ALA A 216 6.29 0.54 12.50
C ALA A 216 6.54 0.84 13.97
N TYR A 217 7.80 0.93 14.37
CA TYR A 217 8.16 1.19 15.77
C TYR A 217 9.51 1.91 15.90
N GLU A 218 9.72 2.47 17.05
CA GLU A 218 10.99 3.09 17.46
C GLU A 218 11.49 2.45 18.76
N VAL A 219 12.79 2.25 18.83
CA VAL A 219 13.46 1.91 20.09
C VAL A 219 14.36 3.04 20.50
N THR A 220 14.10 3.60 21.69
CA THR A 220 14.88 4.68 22.29
C THR A 220 15.79 4.13 23.37
N ALA A 221 17.08 4.45 23.28
CA ALA A 221 18.05 4.26 24.35
C ALA A 221 18.24 5.57 25.11
N THR A 222 18.04 5.53 26.43
CA THR A 222 18.30 6.66 27.33
C THR A 222 19.62 6.43 28.06
N GLY A 223 20.48 7.43 28.02
CA GLY A 223 21.77 7.42 28.70
C GLY A 223 21.91 8.58 29.67
N LYS A 224 23.17 9.00 29.92
CA LYS A 224 23.50 10.12 30.80
C LYS A 224 24.65 10.92 30.20
N ALA A 225 24.43 12.20 29.93
CA ALA A 225 25.45 13.07 29.40
C ALA A 225 26.62 13.26 30.39
N ALA A 226 27.82 13.32 29.87
CA ALA A 226 29.04 13.69 30.58
C ALA A 226 30.04 14.28 29.57
N HIS A 227 31.05 14.99 30.09
CA HIS A 227 32.15 15.45 29.24
C HIS A 227 32.90 14.25 28.65
N SER A 228 33.21 14.27 27.33
CA SER A 228 33.83 13.14 26.63
C SER A 228 35.18 12.69 27.21
N SER A 229 35.91 13.56 27.92
CA SER A 229 37.10 13.20 28.63
C SER A 229 36.85 12.48 29.98
N MET A 230 35.60 12.41 30.44
CA MET A 230 35.20 11.77 31.67
C MET A 230 34.04 10.78 31.43
N PRO A 231 34.19 9.81 30.49
CA PRO A 231 33.09 8.96 30.01
C PRO A 231 32.47 8.11 31.14
N LYS A 232 33.23 7.77 32.17
CA LYS A 232 32.74 6.99 33.34
C LYS A 232 31.70 7.71 34.20
N LEU A 233 31.50 9.03 34.03
CA LEU A 233 30.46 9.80 34.70
C LEU A 233 29.14 9.83 33.92
N GLY A 234 29.17 9.40 32.67
CA GLY A 234 28.03 9.29 31.77
C GLY A 234 27.62 7.84 31.52
N VAL A 235 26.55 7.71 30.74
CA VAL A 235 26.05 6.44 30.18
C VAL A 235 25.83 6.70 28.68
N ASN A 236 26.51 5.96 27.81
CA ASN A 236 26.47 6.19 26.37
C ASN A 236 25.25 5.51 25.75
N ALA A 237 24.24 6.27 25.39
CA ALA A 237 23.03 5.76 24.74
C ALA A 237 23.28 5.09 23.39
N ILE A 238 24.31 5.52 22.63
CA ILE A 238 24.66 4.88 21.36
C ILE A 238 25.18 3.46 21.58
N ASP A 239 26.04 3.23 22.59
CA ASP A 239 26.54 1.88 22.90
C ASP A 239 25.39 0.94 23.29
N HIS A 240 24.42 1.44 24.05
CA HIS A 240 23.22 0.71 24.44
C HIS A 240 22.34 0.38 23.21
N LEU A 241 22.10 1.37 22.34
CA LEU A 241 21.31 1.16 21.13
C LEU A 241 21.97 0.18 20.18
N VAL A 242 23.30 0.22 20.01
CA VAL A 242 24.04 -0.75 19.17
C VAL A 242 23.93 -2.17 19.75
N THR A 243 23.99 -2.31 21.07
CA THR A 243 23.79 -3.60 21.74
C THR A 243 22.40 -4.16 21.42
N TYR A 244 21.36 -3.34 21.53
CA TYR A 244 20.00 -3.71 21.17
C TYR A 244 19.87 -4.05 19.68
N TYR A 245 20.38 -3.21 18.79
CA TYR A 245 20.33 -3.43 17.33
C TYR A 245 20.90 -4.80 16.93
N LEU A 246 22.03 -5.20 17.52
CA LEU A 246 22.63 -6.50 17.23
C LEU A 246 21.77 -7.66 17.76
N ALA A 247 21.16 -7.48 18.92
CA ALA A 247 20.24 -8.47 19.48
C ALA A 247 18.95 -8.57 18.66
N GLU A 248 18.40 -7.44 18.22
CA GLU A 248 17.22 -7.38 17.36
C GLU A 248 17.46 -8.02 16.01
N LYS A 249 18.60 -7.72 15.37
CA LYS A 249 18.99 -8.37 14.11
C LYS A 249 19.06 -9.90 14.28
N ALA A 250 19.71 -10.38 15.34
CA ALA A 250 19.78 -11.82 15.62
C ALA A 250 18.40 -12.43 15.92
N PHE A 251 17.51 -11.69 16.57
CA PHE A 251 16.14 -12.10 16.83
C PHE A 251 15.37 -12.30 15.51
N TYR A 252 15.41 -11.35 14.57
CA TYR A 252 14.75 -11.49 13.27
C TYR A 252 15.35 -12.58 12.41
N ASP A 253 16.68 -12.72 12.40
CA ASP A 253 17.39 -13.78 11.67
C ASP A 253 17.00 -15.20 12.19
N ALA A 254 16.58 -15.32 13.45
CA ALA A 254 16.21 -16.56 14.11
C ALA A 254 14.70 -16.88 14.06
N LEU A 255 13.87 -16.01 13.52
CA LEU A 255 12.42 -16.24 13.43
C LEU A 255 12.12 -17.50 12.61
N PRO A 256 11.40 -18.48 13.18
CA PRO A 256 11.10 -19.75 12.48
C PRO A 256 9.91 -19.63 11.51
N GLU A 257 9.06 -18.60 11.68
CA GLU A 257 7.83 -18.48 10.93
C GLU A 257 8.09 -18.20 9.45
N VAL A 258 7.40 -18.98 8.59
CA VAL A 258 7.43 -18.85 7.14
C VAL A 258 6.03 -19.03 6.62
N SER A 259 5.53 -18.04 5.91
CA SER A 259 4.26 -18.14 5.22
C SER A 259 4.41 -18.95 3.92
N PRO A 260 3.50 -19.90 3.64
CA PRO A 260 3.50 -20.58 2.35
C PRO A 260 3.13 -19.66 1.17
N VAL A 261 2.58 -18.46 1.47
CA VAL A 261 2.12 -17.48 0.48
C VAL A 261 3.04 -16.27 0.42
N LEU A 262 3.47 -15.77 1.57
CA LEU A 262 4.18 -14.49 1.72
C LEU A 262 5.66 -14.64 2.14
N ASP A 263 6.17 -15.89 2.19
CA ASP A 263 7.53 -16.21 2.64
C ASP A 263 7.80 -15.69 4.07
N ARG A 264 8.86 -14.97 4.32
CA ARG A 264 9.31 -14.53 5.64
C ARG A 264 8.95 -13.09 5.95
N THR A 265 8.89 -12.77 7.24
CA THR A 265 8.92 -11.39 7.74
C THR A 265 10.15 -10.66 7.19
N LEU A 266 9.98 -9.42 6.71
CA LEU A 266 11.07 -8.56 6.25
C LEU A 266 11.39 -7.52 7.32
N TYR A 267 12.61 -7.56 7.82
CA TYR A 267 13.12 -6.62 8.82
C TYR A 267 13.84 -5.44 8.14
N GLY A 268 13.37 -4.22 8.38
CA GLY A 268 13.94 -2.98 7.82
C GLY A 268 14.26 -1.94 8.92
N PRO A 269 15.51 -1.90 9.43
CA PRO A 269 15.95 -0.80 10.28
C PRO A 269 16.28 0.42 9.41
N ASP A 270 15.37 1.40 9.34
CA ASP A 270 15.43 2.45 8.34
C ASP A 270 16.20 3.69 8.80
N VAL A 271 16.08 4.04 10.09
CA VAL A 271 16.71 5.25 10.62
C VAL A 271 17.39 4.97 11.96
N ILE A 272 18.65 5.38 12.08
CA ILE A 272 19.36 5.41 13.36
C ILE A 272 19.87 6.84 13.63
N ARG A 273 19.65 7.32 14.85
CA ARG A 273 20.11 8.64 15.29
C ARG A 273 20.70 8.55 16.69
N GLY A 274 21.71 9.38 17.00
CA GLY A 274 22.27 9.41 18.35
C GLY A 274 23.33 10.49 18.52
N GLY A 275 23.39 11.04 19.73
CA GLY A 275 24.32 12.11 20.09
C GLY A 275 24.01 13.46 19.43
N GLN A 276 24.54 14.54 20.02
CA GLN A 276 24.33 15.91 19.52
C GLN A 276 25.65 16.63 19.20
N GLN A 277 26.73 16.27 19.91
CA GLN A 277 28.04 16.95 19.78
C GLN A 277 29.18 16.01 20.14
N GLN A 278 30.38 16.27 19.58
CA GLN A 278 31.56 15.40 19.69
C GLN A 278 32.20 15.37 21.10
N ASN A 279 31.96 16.38 21.92
CA ASN A 279 32.60 16.53 23.22
C ASN A 279 31.71 16.12 24.40
N SER A 280 30.64 15.41 24.14
CA SER A 280 29.70 14.90 25.16
C SER A 280 29.41 13.41 24.93
N VAL A 281 29.33 12.65 26.04
CA VAL A 281 28.74 11.30 26.03
C VAL A 281 27.27 11.42 25.61
N PRO A 282 26.78 10.67 24.59
CA PRO A 282 25.41 10.73 24.15
C PRO A 282 24.43 10.26 25.24
N ASP A 283 23.41 11.03 25.50
CA ASP A 283 22.35 10.72 26.48
C ASP A 283 21.05 10.23 25.84
N SER A 284 21.01 10.21 24.51
CA SER A 284 19.87 9.67 23.75
C SER A 284 20.33 9.11 22.42
N ALA A 285 19.71 7.99 22.03
CA ALA A 285 19.84 7.42 20.70
C ALA A 285 18.55 6.68 20.35
N THR A 286 18.16 6.66 19.05
CA THR A 286 16.92 6.06 18.56
C THR A 286 17.18 5.21 17.31
N LEU A 287 16.42 4.13 17.18
CA LEU A 287 16.33 3.26 16.03
C LEU A 287 14.86 3.21 15.58
N THR A 288 14.59 3.60 14.33
CA THR A 288 13.25 3.49 13.73
C THR A 288 13.24 2.31 12.77
N VAL A 289 12.22 1.49 12.84
CA VAL A 289 12.10 0.23 12.12
C VAL A 289 10.73 0.15 11.46
N LEU A 290 10.70 -0.25 10.19
CA LEU A 290 9.52 -0.68 9.47
C LEU A 290 9.69 -2.16 9.09
N THR A 291 8.89 -3.04 9.69
CA THR A 291 8.92 -4.48 9.41
C THR A 291 7.71 -4.87 8.58
N ARG A 292 7.90 -5.68 7.55
CA ARG A 292 6.80 -6.31 6.80
C ARG A 292 6.49 -7.67 7.40
N ILE A 293 5.27 -7.89 7.79
CA ILE A 293 4.84 -9.05 8.58
C ILE A 293 3.96 -10.00 7.79
N ILE A 294 3.90 -11.25 8.26
CA ILE A 294 3.16 -12.35 7.65
C ILE A 294 2.04 -12.84 8.58
N PRO A 295 1.01 -13.53 8.08
CA PRO A 295 -0.11 -14.00 8.91
C PRO A 295 0.34 -14.94 10.04
N GLU A 296 1.40 -15.73 9.82
CA GLU A 296 1.95 -16.70 10.78
C GLU A 296 2.66 -16.02 11.95
N LEU A 297 2.97 -14.73 11.85
CA LEU A 297 3.49 -13.90 12.94
C LEU A 297 2.76 -12.55 12.96
N PRO A 298 1.54 -12.50 13.50
CA PRO A 298 0.72 -11.28 13.50
C PRO A 298 1.34 -10.17 14.37
N PRO A 299 0.98 -8.89 14.13
CA PRO A 299 1.63 -7.74 14.78
C PRO A 299 1.66 -7.83 16.30
N LYS A 300 0.56 -8.21 16.92
CA LYS A 300 0.45 -8.29 18.40
C LYS A 300 1.42 -9.31 19.01
N GLU A 301 1.64 -10.42 18.32
CA GLU A 301 2.60 -11.42 18.77
C GLU A 301 4.04 -10.94 18.58
N LEU A 302 4.35 -10.34 17.45
CA LEU A 302 5.67 -9.76 17.20
C LEU A 302 5.98 -8.64 18.20
N ILE A 303 5.03 -7.75 18.49
CA ILE A 303 5.17 -6.70 19.51
C ILE A 303 5.52 -7.30 20.86
N ALA A 304 4.78 -8.32 21.31
CA ALA A 304 5.05 -8.96 22.61
C ALA A 304 6.46 -9.59 22.66
N ARG A 305 6.93 -10.18 21.55
CA ARG A 305 8.30 -10.73 21.46
C ARG A 305 9.37 -9.62 21.49
N LEU A 306 9.11 -8.47 20.84
CA LEU A 306 10.01 -7.32 20.86
C LEU A 306 10.07 -6.65 22.24
N GLU A 307 8.94 -6.54 22.94
CA GLU A 307 8.88 -6.07 24.33
C GLU A 307 9.72 -6.98 25.25
N GLN A 308 9.63 -8.30 25.06
CA GLN A 308 10.46 -9.24 25.80
C GLN A 308 11.95 -9.09 25.47
N LEU A 309 12.29 -8.91 24.18
CA LEU A 309 13.67 -8.66 23.76
C LEU A 309 14.23 -7.38 24.43
N VAL A 310 13.47 -6.29 24.44
CA VAL A 310 13.84 -5.05 25.14
C VAL A 310 14.08 -5.30 26.63
N ALA A 311 13.19 -6.07 27.26
CA ALA A 311 13.34 -6.42 28.70
C ALA A 311 14.60 -7.27 28.95
N ASP A 312 14.87 -8.26 28.09
CA ASP A 312 16.04 -9.14 28.21
C ASP A 312 17.35 -8.35 28.03
N VAL A 313 17.40 -7.44 27.04
CA VAL A 313 18.59 -6.59 26.83
C VAL A 313 18.76 -5.61 27.97
N ASN A 314 17.70 -4.98 28.48
CA ASN A 314 17.78 -4.12 29.67
C ASN A 314 18.31 -4.87 30.89
N ALA A 315 18.03 -6.15 31.04
CA ALA A 315 18.50 -6.96 32.16
C ALA A 315 20.01 -7.28 32.09
N THR A 316 20.69 -7.03 31.00
CA THR A 316 22.13 -7.33 30.83
C THR A 316 23.03 -6.30 31.50
N ASP A 317 22.54 -5.07 31.73
CA ASP A 317 23.30 -3.97 32.33
C ASP A 317 22.36 -3.07 33.16
N GLU A 318 22.69 -2.80 34.41
CA GLU A 318 21.87 -1.95 35.31
C GLU A 318 21.71 -0.50 34.81
N THR A 319 22.58 -0.06 33.91
CA THR A 319 22.52 1.28 33.29
C THR A 319 21.76 1.31 31.98
N MET A 320 21.38 0.13 31.43
CA MET A 320 20.62 -0.01 30.20
C MET A 320 19.19 0.49 30.37
N GLN A 321 18.78 1.41 29.53
CA GLN A 321 17.42 1.97 29.54
C GLN A 321 16.91 2.08 28.11
N LEU A 322 16.35 0.98 27.61
CA LEU A 322 15.70 0.89 26.31
C LEU A 322 14.18 0.92 26.48
N ALA A 323 13.49 1.60 25.56
CA ALA A 323 12.05 1.64 25.51
C ALA A 323 11.59 1.42 24.06
N LEU A 324 10.61 0.52 23.87
CA LEU A 324 9.92 0.28 22.61
C LEU A 324 8.69 1.20 22.51
N HIS A 325 8.51 1.86 21.40
CA HIS A 325 7.32 2.62 21.05
C HIS A 325 6.78 2.16 19.70
N VAL A 326 5.60 1.57 19.67
CA VAL A 326 4.90 1.17 18.44
C VAL A 326 4.08 2.35 17.95
N SER A 327 4.32 2.77 16.71
CA SER A 327 3.62 3.90 16.08
C SER A 327 2.40 3.46 15.27
N ALA A 328 2.52 2.37 14.51
CA ALA A 328 1.43 1.83 13.69
C ALA A 328 1.67 0.36 13.35
N TYR A 329 0.59 -0.37 13.05
CA TYR A 329 0.67 -1.73 12.50
C TYR A 329 -0.62 -2.12 11.79
N ASP A 330 -0.49 -3.01 10.81
CA ASP A 330 -1.62 -3.68 10.17
C ASP A 330 -1.33 -5.13 9.84
N ASP A 331 -2.41 -5.94 9.78
CA ASP A 331 -2.32 -7.36 9.49
C ASP A 331 -2.05 -7.61 8.00
N ALA A 332 -1.44 -8.75 7.68
CA ALA A 332 -1.30 -9.22 6.32
C ALA A 332 -2.67 -9.62 5.74
N VAL A 333 -2.80 -9.49 4.43
CA VAL A 333 -4.01 -9.85 3.67
C VAL A 333 -3.73 -11.07 2.82
N VAL A 334 -4.64 -12.04 2.82
CA VAL A 334 -4.53 -13.25 1.98
C VAL A 334 -5.91 -13.64 1.46
N THR A 335 -6.12 -13.54 0.16
CA THR A 335 -7.24 -14.15 -0.56
C THR A 335 -6.76 -15.46 -1.21
N PRO A 336 -7.48 -16.57 -1.13
CA PRO A 336 -7.10 -17.80 -1.82
C PRO A 336 -6.97 -17.60 -3.34
N LYS A 337 -5.88 -18.12 -3.95
CA LYS A 337 -5.66 -18.02 -5.42
C LYS A 337 -6.80 -18.61 -6.25
N ASP A 338 -7.54 -19.56 -5.68
CA ASP A 338 -8.68 -20.24 -6.29
C ASP A 338 -10.03 -19.64 -5.92
N SER A 339 -10.05 -18.42 -5.35
CA SER A 339 -11.29 -17.68 -5.08
C SER A 339 -12.03 -17.37 -6.38
N GLN A 340 -13.36 -17.17 -6.25
CA GLN A 340 -14.20 -16.89 -7.41
C GLN A 340 -13.83 -15.56 -8.09
N LEU A 341 -13.44 -14.56 -7.31
CA LEU A 341 -13.00 -13.27 -7.81
C LEU A 341 -11.73 -13.41 -8.65
N ILE A 342 -10.68 -14.05 -8.12
CA ILE A 342 -9.41 -14.23 -8.82
C ILE A 342 -9.62 -14.98 -10.14
N GLN A 343 -10.36 -16.10 -10.10
CA GLN A 343 -10.67 -16.88 -11.30
C GLN A 343 -11.49 -16.09 -12.32
N LEU A 344 -12.40 -15.22 -11.87
CA LEU A 344 -13.19 -14.37 -12.75
C LEU A 344 -12.30 -13.36 -13.48
N ILE A 345 -11.42 -12.67 -12.76
CA ILE A 345 -10.49 -11.71 -13.33
C ILE A 345 -9.58 -12.41 -14.36
N GLN A 346 -8.99 -13.56 -14.03
CA GLN A 346 -8.13 -14.32 -14.95
C GLN A 346 -8.84 -14.77 -16.23
N ARG A 347 -10.14 -15.04 -16.16
CA ARG A 347 -10.92 -15.38 -17.37
C ARG A 347 -11.20 -14.17 -18.25
N LEU A 348 -11.33 -12.97 -17.66
CA LEU A 348 -11.68 -11.75 -18.39
C LEU A 348 -10.45 -11.05 -18.99
N VAL A 349 -9.32 -11.06 -18.30
CA VAL A 349 -8.11 -10.32 -18.70
C VAL A 349 -7.69 -10.58 -20.16
N PRO A 350 -7.67 -11.80 -20.69
CA PRO A 350 -7.22 -12.05 -22.09
C PRO A 350 -8.07 -11.35 -23.16
N ASP A 351 -9.31 -10.98 -22.85
CA ASP A 351 -10.20 -10.27 -23.77
C ASP A 351 -9.84 -8.78 -23.90
N TYR A 352 -9.10 -8.24 -22.93
CA TYR A 352 -8.81 -6.80 -22.81
C TYR A 352 -7.31 -6.48 -22.82
N LEU A 353 -6.47 -7.36 -22.25
CA LEU A 353 -5.03 -7.17 -22.15
C LEU A 353 -4.30 -8.31 -22.89
N PRO A 354 -3.66 -8.03 -24.05
CA PRO A 354 -2.94 -9.04 -24.83
C PRO A 354 -1.54 -9.31 -24.24
N GLU A 355 -1.50 -9.73 -23.00
CA GLU A 355 -0.28 -9.98 -22.22
C GLU A 355 0.22 -11.42 -22.31
N PRO A 356 1.49 -11.70 -21.91
CA PRO A 356 2.05 -13.05 -21.97
C PRO A 356 1.21 -14.10 -21.24
N LEU A 357 0.72 -13.78 -20.05
CA LEU A 357 -0.17 -14.63 -19.25
C LEU A 357 -1.42 -13.88 -18.80
N ALA A 358 -2.47 -14.63 -18.49
CA ALA A 358 -3.76 -14.11 -18.01
C ALA A 358 -3.70 -13.64 -16.56
N ALA A 359 -3.00 -12.55 -16.28
CA ALA A 359 -2.80 -11.95 -14.97
C ALA A 359 -2.53 -12.99 -13.85
N PRO A 360 -1.31 -13.54 -13.76
CA PRO A 360 -0.97 -14.51 -12.72
C PRO A 360 -1.20 -13.94 -11.33
N ALA A 361 -1.76 -14.75 -10.42
CA ALA A 361 -1.94 -14.36 -9.04
C ALA A 361 -0.64 -14.52 -8.25
N ILE A 362 -0.13 -13.42 -7.69
CA ILE A 362 1.11 -13.36 -6.91
C ILE A 362 0.87 -12.74 -5.53
N ALA A 363 1.81 -12.96 -4.62
CA ALA A 363 1.84 -12.27 -3.34
C ALA A 363 2.95 -11.20 -3.34
N VAL A 364 2.72 -10.08 -2.61
CA VAL A 364 3.64 -8.94 -2.59
C VAL A 364 3.98 -8.48 -1.19
N SER A 365 5.07 -7.75 -1.05
CA SER A 365 5.55 -7.26 0.24
C SER A 365 5.09 -5.83 0.57
N LEU A 366 4.42 -5.15 -0.36
CA LEU A 366 3.76 -3.86 -0.10
C LEU A 366 2.50 -4.05 0.77
N GLY A 367 1.91 -2.96 1.25
CA GLY A 367 0.60 -2.91 1.91
C GLY A 367 -0.38 -2.10 1.07
N THR A 368 -1.66 -2.19 1.34
CA THR A 368 -2.73 -1.39 0.73
C THR A 368 -3.87 -1.20 1.74
N ASP A 369 -4.84 -0.35 1.43
CA ASP A 369 -6.10 -0.18 2.18
C ASP A 369 -6.86 -1.49 2.46
N ALA A 370 -6.54 -2.57 1.74
CA ALA A 370 -7.12 -3.90 1.92
C ALA A 370 -7.06 -4.39 3.37
N SER A 371 -5.98 -4.06 4.09
CA SER A 371 -5.77 -4.45 5.48
C SER A 371 -6.91 -3.97 6.40
N GLN A 372 -7.42 -2.75 6.16
CA GLN A 372 -8.50 -2.17 6.95
C GLN A 372 -9.86 -2.81 6.63
N PHE A 373 -10.12 -3.10 5.35
CA PHE A 373 -11.38 -3.70 4.92
C PHE A 373 -11.50 -5.17 5.35
N ILE A 374 -10.41 -5.95 5.25
CA ILE A 374 -10.37 -7.35 5.73
C ILE A 374 -10.55 -7.44 7.25
N LYS A 375 -10.04 -6.48 8.03
CA LYS A 375 -10.28 -6.41 9.47
C LYS A 375 -11.78 -6.32 9.80
N ALA A 376 -12.53 -5.50 9.05
CA ALA A 376 -13.95 -5.33 9.24
C ALA A 376 -14.75 -6.51 8.71
N ASN A 377 -14.35 -7.06 7.57
CA ASN A 377 -15.02 -8.18 6.91
C ASN A 377 -14.01 -9.28 6.53
N PRO A 378 -13.73 -10.23 7.44
CA PRO A 378 -12.78 -11.32 7.18
C PRO A 378 -13.20 -12.31 6.10
N SER A 379 -14.44 -12.25 5.62
CA SER A 379 -14.94 -13.11 4.53
C SER A 379 -14.84 -12.46 3.15
N LEU A 380 -14.37 -11.22 3.07
CA LEU A 380 -14.23 -10.46 1.85
C LEU A 380 -13.23 -11.14 0.89
N GLU A 381 -13.65 -11.46 -0.34
CA GLU A 381 -12.74 -11.81 -1.41
C GLU A 381 -12.12 -10.54 -1.99
N LEU A 382 -10.79 -10.45 -1.94
CA LEU A 382 -10.08 -9.25 -2.34
C LEU A 382 -9.04 -9.55 -3.42
N ALA A 383 -8.97 -8.70 -4.43
CA ALA A 383 -7.95 -8.69 -5.46
C ALA A 383 -7.41 -7.27 -5.66
N VAL A 384 -6.11 -7.16 -5.84
CA VAL A 384 -5.48 -5.89 -6.26
C VAL A 384 -5.04 -6.07 -7.71
N ILE A 385 -5.58 -5.25 -8.61
CA ILE A 385 -5.19 -5.18 -10.01
C ILE A 385 -5.59 -3.83 -10.57
N GLY A 386 -4.65 -3.13 -11.18
CA GLY A 386 -4.89 -1.83 -11.78
C GLY A 386 -3.82 -1.43 -12.78
N PRO A 387 -4.03 -0.34 -13.50
CA PRO A 387 -3.11 0.19 -14.49
C PRO A 387 -1.84 0.74 -13.84
N GLY A 388 -0.81 0.95 -14.65
CA GLY A 388 0.49 1.43 -14.18
C GLY A 388 1.42 0.29 -13.78
N ASN A 389 2.62 0.66 -13.42
CA ASN A 389 3.71 -0.29 -13.23
C ASN A 389 4.67 0.13 -12.11
N ALA A 390 5.85 -0.47 -12.01
CA ALA A 390 6.86 -0.22 -10.99
C ALA A 390 7.52 1.19 -11.04
N THR A 391 6.86 2.18 -11.67
CA THR A 391 7.27 3.60 -11.61
C THR A 391 6.63 4.37 -10.45
N ALA A 392 5.72 3.76 -9.70
CA ALA A 392 5.14 4.34 -8.49
C ALA A 392 6.21 4.99 -7.60
N HIS A 393 5.90 6.18 -7.06
CA HIS A 393 6.80 6.99 -6.22
C HIS A 393 8.04 7.57 -6.92
N LYS A 394 8.24 7.33 -8.21
CA LYS A 394 9.37 7.88 -8.98
C LYS A 394 8.97 9.19 -9.68
N ALA A 395 9.98 9.91 -10.19
CA ALA A 395 9.74 10.96 -11.17
C ALA A 395 9.31 10.31 -12.51
N ASP A 396 8.56 11.06 -13.31
CA ASP A 396 8.00 10.60 -14.59
C ASP A 396 7.18 9.30 -14.43
N GLU A 397 6.41 9.27 -13.35
CA GLU A 397 5.41 8.24 -13.08
C GLU A 397 4.34 8.22 -14.16
#